data_8b4f5050a68d42d9c2180d2bc8526b01
#
_entry.id   8b4f5050a68d42d9c2180d2bc8526b01
#
_cell.length_a   1.000
_cell.length_b   1.000
_cell.length_c   1.000
_cell.angle_alpha   90.00
_cell.angle_beta   90.00
_cell.angle_gamma   90.00
#
_symmetry.space_group_name_H-M   'P 1'
#
loop_
_entity.id
_entity.type
_entity.pdbx_description
1 polymer ?
#
loop_
_entity_poly.entity_id
_entity_poly.type
_entity_poly.pdbx_seq_one_letter_code
_entity_poly.pdbx_strand_id
1 'polypeptide(L)'
;MKKLIIASLLLLGLSANNASAKTTYAGEKYGNTLNIGLGIGYYGYANGGTMPALHLDYEFDVAKSFTLAPFVTYMTYKNYYYWGNPHYPYREYYYRESVIPIGVKGKYYFDNILGAGPKWDFYLAGSLGFVIHKTVWEDTYYGDRNVSTDPSPLFLDLHIGTEYHLSKKAGLFLDLSTGISTLGLGLHL
;
A
#
# COMPACT_ATOMS: atom_id res chain seq x y z
N MET A 1 17.25 18.41 -0.98
CA MET A 1 16.16 18.48 -1.96
C MET A 1 15.17 17.30 -1.88
N LYS A 2 15.59 16.06 -1.60
CA LYS A 2 14.68 14.88 -1.50
C LYS A 2 13.64 14.96 -0.35
N LYS A 3 13.95 15.65 0.75
CA LYS A 3 13.02 15.80 1.91
C LYS A 3 11.87 16.80 1.65
N LEU A 4 12.05 17.73 0.71
CA LEU A 4 11.03 18.73 0.35
C LEU A 4 9.91 18.15 -0.54
N ILE A 5 10.20 17.13 -1.34
CA ILE A 5 9.22 16.52 -2.26
C ILE A 5 8.19 15.71 -1.49
N ILE A 6 8.60 15.00 -0.43
CA ILE A 6 7.69 14.20 0.41
C ILE A 6 6.76 15.11 1.21
N ALA A 7 7.28 16.24 1.72
CA ALA A 7 6.47 17.22 2.44
C ALA A 7 5.43 17.92 1.53
N SER A 8 5.77 18.16 0.26
CA SER A 8 4.84 18.79 -0.70
C SER A 8 3.70 17.85 -1.14
N LEU A 9 3.94 16.54 -1.25
CA LEU A 9 2.89 15.55 -1.53
C LEU A 9 1.91 15.38 -0.37
N LEU A 10 2.39 15.42 0.87
CA LEU A 10 1.55 15.41 2.08
C LEU A 10 0.72 16.71 2.22
N LEU A 11 1.29 17.87 1.87
CA LEU A 11 0.59 19.15 1.90
C LEU A 11 -0.46 19.30 0.80
N LEU A 12 -0.26 18.68 -0.38
CA LEU A 12 -1.27 18.64 -1.44
C LEU A 12 -2.50 17.82 -1.05
N GLY A 13 -2.34 16.75 -0.26
CA GLY A 13 -3.45 15.97 0.28
C GLY A 13 -4.28 16.74 1.32
N LEU A 14 -3.65 17.62 2.09
CA LEU A 14 -4.32 18.42 3.14
C LEU A 14 -5.05 19.67 2.60
N SER A 15 -4.65 20.18 1.44
CA SER A 15 -5.29 21.35 0.82
C SER A 15 -6.52 21.00 -0.04
N ALA A 16 -6.78 19.73 -0.33
CA ALA A 16 -7.96 19.28 -1.07
C ALA A 16 -9.29 19.50 -0.32
N ASN A 17 -9.24 19.74 1.00
CA ASN A 17 -10.44 19.98 1.82
C ASN A 17 -11.17 21.30 1.53
N ASN A 18 -10.62 22.21 0.69
CA ASN A 18 -11.26 23.49 0.35
C ASN A 18 -11.85 23.54 -1.07
N ALA A 19 -11.68 22.48 -1.86
CA ALA A 19 -12.40 22.36 -3.13
C ALA A 19 -13.77 21.72 -2.89
N SER A 20 -14.65 22.44 -2.20
CA SER A 20 -16.09 22.15 -2.17
C SER A 20 -16.68 22.36 -3.56
N ALA A 21 -16.44 21.45 -4.46
CA ALA A 21 -17.37 21.25 -5.55
C ALA A 21 -18.62 20.68 -4.91
N LYS A 22 -19.65 21.50 -4.75
CA LYS A 22 -21.04 21.09 -4.47
C LYS A 22 -21.53 20.24 -5.64
N THR A 23 -21.06 19.01 -5.75
CA THR A 23 -21.72 17.99 -6.55
C THR A 23 -22.74 17.33 -5.65
N THR A 24 -24.00 17.73 -5.82
CA THR A 24 -25.16 17.08 -5.20
C THR A 24 -25.32 15.69 -5.84
N TYR A 25 -24.47 14.76 -5.47
CA TYR A 25 -24.70 13.35 -5.74
C TYR A 25 -25.55 12.80 -4.59
N ALA A 26 -26.84 12.55 -4.88
CA ALA A 26 -27.70 11.76 -4.00
C ALA A 26 -27.21 10.30 -4.05
N GLY A 27 -26.12 9.96 -3.40
CA GLY A 27 -25.49 8.65 -3.32
C GLY A 27 -24.84 8.45 -1.96
N GLU A 28 -24.66 7.22 -1.61
CA GLU A 28 -23.90 6.80 -0.43
C GLU A 28 -22.49 7.37 -0.51
N LYS A 29 -21.96 7.81 0.63
CA LYS A 29 -20.63 8.38 0.74
C LYS A 29 -19.73 7.38 1.48
N TYR A 30 -18.60 7.04 0.89
CA TYR A 30 -17.64 6.08 1.42
C TYR A 30 -16.36 6.75 1.92
N GLY A 31 -16.13 7.97 1.52
CA GLY A 31 -14.92 8.73 1.79
C GLY A 31 -15.00 9.66 2.95
N ASN A 32 -13.95 10.24 3.23
CA ASN A 32 -13.00 10.74 4.19
C ASN A 32 -12.63 9.67 5.23
N THR A 33 -12.00 8.61 4.77
CA THR A 33 -11.58 7.48 5.61
C THR A 33 -10.07 7.35 5.61
N LEU A 34 -9.48 7.29 6.79
CA LEU A 34 -8.07 6.93 6.98
C LEU A 34 -8.00 5.42 7.24
N ASN A 35 -7.38 4.69 6.32
CA ASN A 35 -7.20 3.25 6.42
C ASN A 35 -5.79 2.92 6.89
N ILE A 36 -5.68 2.08 7.93
CA ILE A 36 -4.42 1.57 8.46
C ILE A 36 -4.51 0.05 8.49
N GLY A 37 -3.61 -0.63 7.76
CA GLY A 37 -3.66 -2.08 7.61
C GLY A 37 -2.32 -2.76 7.79
N LEU A 38 -2.38 -4.00 8.25
CA LEU A 38 -1.29 -4.96 8.19
C LEU A 38 -1.59 -5.96 7.08
N GLY A 39 -0.56 -6.44 6.40
CA GLY A 39 -0.76 -7.31 5.26
C GLY A 39 0.43 -8.14 4.86
N ILE A 40 0.29 -8.74 3.70
CA ILE A 40 1.28 -9.60 3.08
C ILE A 40 1.43 -9.17 1.62
N GLY A 41 2.67 -8.85 1.24
CA GLY A 41 3.03 -8.56 -0.15
C GLY A 41 3.57 -9.81 -0.85
N TYR A 42 3.17 -10.00 -2.12
CA TYR A 42 3.56 -11.13 -2.97
C TYR A 42 4.51 -10.70 -4.10
N TYR A 43 5.19 -9.60 -3.95
CA TYR A 43 6.10 -9.11 -4.98
C TYR A 43 7.28 -10.05 -5.19
N GLY A 44 7.61 -10.30 -6.47
CA GLY A 44 8.64 -11.24 -6.91
C GLY A 44 10.09 -10.93 -6.48
N TYR A 45 10.27 -9.90 -5.66
CA TYR A 45 11.55 -9.50 -5.07
C TYR A 45 12.07 -10.48 -4.00
N ALA A 46 11.19 -11.26 -3.42
CA ALA A 46 11.51 -12.16 -2.31
C ALA A 46 11.77 -13.60 -2.77
N ASN A 47 12.27 -13.84 -4.00
CA ASN A 47 12.48 -15.20 -4.53
C ASN A 47 11.25 -16.12 -4.32
N GLY A 48 10.03 -15.58 -4.48
CA GLY A 48 8.78 -16.28 -4.25
C GLY A 48 8.31 -16.31 -2.79
N GLY A 49 8.97 -15.60 -1.89
CA GLY A 49 8.54 -15.42 -0.50
C GLY A 49 7.50 -14.31 -0.34
N THR A 50 6.83 -14.31 0.82
CA THR A 50 5.91 -13.27 1.24
C THR A 50 6.61 -12.25 2.14
N MET A 51 6.23 -10.98 2.04
CA MET A 51 6.74 -9.89 2.87
C MET A 51 5.65 -9.33 3.76
N PRO A 52 5.89 -9.15 5.08
CA PRO A 52 4.96 -8.41 5.90
C PRO A 52 4.86 -6.96 5.40
N ALA A 53 3.65 -6.43 5.38
CA ALA A 53 3.32 -5.11 4.89
C ALA A 53 2.60 -4.27 5.95
N LEU A 54 2.98 -3.00 6.05
CA LEU A 54 2.22 -1.96 6.76
C LEU A 54 1.66 -1.01 5.69
N HIS A 55 0.35 -0.86 5.64
CA HIS A 55 -0.36 -0.06 4.65
C HIS A 55 -1.07 1.11 5.30
N LEU A 56 -1.02 2.25 4.62
CA LEU A 56 -1.73 3.47 4.98
C LEU A 56 -2.31 4.07 3.71
N ASP A 57 -3.61 4.36 3.71
CA ASP A 57 -4.26 5.15 2.67
C ASP A 57 -5.26 6.15 3.26
N TYR A 58 -5.51 7.23 2.51
CA TYR A 58 -6.55 8.20 2.82
C TYR A 58 -7.54 8.27 1.66
N GLU A 59 -8.74 7.83 1.91
CA GLU A 59 -9.81 7.69 0.93
C GLU A 59 -10.73 8.91 0.94
N PHE A 60 -11.16 9.36 -0.26
CA PHE A 60 -12.12 10.43 -0.43
C PHE A 60 -13.02 10.18 -1.65
N ASP A 61 -14.29 10.61 -1.54
CA ASP A 61 -15.27 10.50 -2.62
C ASP A 61 -14.91 11.40 -3.80
N VAL A 62 -14.97 10.86 -5.01
CA VAL A 62 -14.79 11.63 -6.26
C VAL A 62 -16.01 11.55 -7.18
N ALA A 63 -16.77 10.45 -7.09
CA ALA A 63 -18.04 10.28 -7.82
C ALA A 63 -18.96 9.33 -7.03
N LYS A 64 -20.18 9.12 -7.55
CA LYS A 64 -21.11 8.15 -6.96
C LYS A 64 -20.47 6.75 -6.96
N SER A 65 -20.43 6.12 -5.79
CA SER A 65 -19.83 4.79 -5.58
C SER A 65 -18.36 4.67 -6.04
N PHE A 66 -17.65 5.79 -6.16
CA PHE A 66 -16.26 5.79 -6.57
C PHE A 66 -15.42 6.74 -5.71
N THR A 67 -14.33 6.20 -5.17
CA THR A 67 -13.39 6.93 -4.34
C THR A 67 -11.97 6.85 -4.89
N LEU A 68 -11.13 7.80 -4.50
CA LEU A 68 -9.69 7.74 -4.69
C LEU A 68 -8.99 7.74 -3.34
N ALA A 69 -7.91 6.98 -3.24
CA ALA A 69 -7.12 6.87 -2.03
C ALA A 69 -5.62 6.92 -2.37
N PRO A 70 -4.93 8.05 -2.18
CA PRO A 70 -3.48 8.07 -2.13
C PRO A 70 -3.00 7.14 -1.02
N PHE A 71 -1.98 6.32 -1.32
CA PHE A 71 -1.49 5.31 -0.40
C PHE A 71 0.03 5.27 -0.32
N VAL A 72 0.52 4.73 0.78
CA VAL A 72 1.89 4.27 0.96
C VAL A 72 1.87 2.92 1.67
N THR A 73 2.70 2.00 1.19
CA THR A 73 2.90 0.70 1.85
C THR A 73 4.38 0.51 2.13
N TYR A 74 4.70 0.01 3.32
CA TYR A 74 6.05 -0.36 3.70
C TYR A 74 6.14 -1.87 3.85
N MET A 75 7.02 -2.49 3.08
CA MET A 75 7.33 -3.91 3.16
C MET A 75 8.83 -4.10 3.41
N THR A 76 9.19 -5.08 4.22
CA THR A 76 10.61 -5.40 4.46
C THR A 76 10.79 -6.89 4.69
N TYR A 77 11.89 -7.41 4.20
CA TYR A 77 12.31 -8.77 4.50
C TYR A 77 13.82 -8.86 4.62
N LYS A 78 14.27 -9.91 5.28
CA LYS A 78 15.69 -10.24 5.47
C LYS A 78 15.99 -11.47 4.65
N ASN A 79 17.07 -11.42 3.87
CA ASN A 79 17.53 -12.53 3.07
C ASN A 79 19.02 -12.78 3.34
N TYR A 80 19.54 -13.93 2.89
CA TYR A 80 20.89 -14.37 3.12
C TYR A 80 21.58 -14.67 1.79
N TYR A 81 22.86 -14.36 1.74
CA TYR A 81 23.72 -14.64 0.60
C TYR A 81 25.02 -15.29 1.08
N TYR A 82 25.27 -16.52 0.63
CA TYR A 82 26.51 -17.24 0.97
C TYR A 82 27.66 -16.73 0.11
N TRP A 83 28.68 -16.17 0.76
CA TRP A 83 29.80 -15.57 0.07
C TRP A 83 31.06 -15.65 0.93
N GLY A 84 32.25 -15.70 0.28
CA GLY A 84 33.55 -15.58 0.88
C GLY A 84 34.64 -15.55 -0.19
N ASN A 85 35.87 -15.30 0.22
CA ASN A 85 37.07 -15.38 -0.60
C ASN A 85 38.28 -15.64 0.32
N PRO A 86 39.55 -15.82 -0.19
CA PRO A 86 40.72 -16.09 0.64
C PRO A 86 41.02 -15.08 1.76
N HIS A 87 40.46 -13.85 1.67
CA HIS A 87 40.65 -12.77 2.66
C HIS A 87 39.45 -12.62 3.61
N TYR A 88 38.29 -13.20 3.26
CA TYR A 88 37.06 -13.08 4.02
C TYR A 88 36.40 -14.45 4.21
N PRO A 89 35.84 -14.74 5.41
CA PRO A 89 35.31 -16.07 5.69
C PRO A 89 34.13 -16.43 4.79
N TYR A 90 34.09 -17.70 4.34
CA TYR A 90 32.93 -18.26 3.64
C TYR A 90 31.84 -18.52 4.65
N ARG A 91 30.76 -17.68 4.59
CA ARG A 91 29.57 -17.78 5.43
C ARG A 91 28.36 -17.13 4.78
N GLU A 92 27.21 -17.27 5.42
CA GLU A 92 26.02 -16.51 5.06
C GLU A 92 26.11 -15.09 5.61
N TYR A 93 25.97 -14.11 4.71
CA TYR A 93 25.83 -12.71 5.02
C TYR A 93 24.37 -12.32 4.78
N TYR A 94 23.79 -11.52 5.65
CA TYR A 94 22.42 -11.08 5.45
C TYR A 94 22.35 -9.72 4.74
N TYR A 95 21.25 -9.54 4.03
CA TYR A 95 20.85 -8.24 3.54
C TYR A 95 19.34 -8.02 3.82
N ARG A 96 18.97 -6.77 4.01
CA ARG A 96 17.60 -6.35 4.22
C ARG A 96 17.13 -5.57 3.01
N GLU A 97 16.02 -5.98 2.47
CA GLU A 97 15.32 -5.24 1.44
C GLU A 97 14.09 -4.56 2.00
N SER A 98 13.87 -3.32 1.60
CA SER A 98 12.69 -2.54 1.90
C SER A 98 12.07 -2.10 0.59
N VAL A 99 10.79 -2.38 0.41
CA VAL A 99 10.00 -2.08 -0.78
C VAL A 99 8.86 -1.16 -0.36
N ILE A 100 8.77 0.02 -0.98
CA ILE A 100 7.82 1.05 -0.57
C ILE A 100 7.02 1.50 -1.80
N PRO A 101 5.88 0.84 -2.11
CA PRO A 101 4.93 1.32 -3.10
C PRO A 101 4.25 2.59 -2.60
N ILE A 102 4.16 3.59 -3.48
CA ILE A 102 3.45 4.86 -3.27
C ILE A 102 2.61 5.11 -4.51
N GLY A 103 1.34 5.44 -4.35
CA GLY A 103 0.46 5.64 -5.49
C GLY A 103 -0.94 6.11 -5.12
N VAL A 104 -1.86 5.83 -6.04
CA VAL A 104 -3.28 6.09 -5.87
C VAL A 104 -4.06 4.82 -6.15
N LYS A 105 -5.02 4.50 -5.29
CA LYS A 105 -5.98 3.41 -5.41
C LYS A 105 -7.33 4.02 -5.78
N GLY A 106 -7.95 3.53 -6.85
CA GLY A 106 -9.34 3.85 -7.20
C GLY A 106 -10.23 2.70 -6.76
N LYS A 107 -11.26 2.98 -5.95
CA LYS A 107 -12.22 1.98 -5.46
C LYS A 107 -13.59 2.24 -6.06
N TYR A 108 -14.23 1.19 -6.54
CA TYR A 108 -15.62 1.19 -6.99
C TYR A 108 -16.46 0.31 -6.07
N TYR A 109 -17.42 0.92 -5.39
CA TYR A 109 -18.32 0.26 -4.45
C TYR A 109 -19.55 -0.29 -5.16
N PHE A 110 -19.87 -1.55 -4.89
CA PHE A 110 -20.96 -2.27 -5.53
C PHE A 110 -21.94 -2.95 -4.54
N ASP A 111 -21.85 -2.62 -3.27
CA ASP A 111 -22.73 -3.07 -2.18
C ASP A 111 -24.22 -2.85 -2.50
N ASN A 112 -24.58 -1.74 -3.13
CA ASN A 112 -25.94 -1.46 -3.60
C ASN A 112 -26.44 -2.49 -4.63
N ILE A 113 -25.54 -3.01 -5.49
CA ILE A 113 -25.88 -4.05 -6.48
C ILE A 113 -26.13 -5.39 -5.79
N LEU A 114 -25.41 -5.66 -4.72
CA LEU A 114 -25.54 -6.88 -3.92
C LEU A 114 -26.73 -6.83 -2.95
N GLY A 115 -27.34 -5.65 -2.75
CA GLY A 115 -28.32 -5.45 -1.68
C GLY A 115 -27.71 -5.69 -0.29
N ALA A 116 -26.42 -5.38 -0.13
CA ALA A 116 -25.71 -5.52 1.12
C ALA A 116 -26.36 -4.64 2.21
N GLY A 117 -26.37 -5.15 3.44
CA GLY A 117 -26.91 -4.37 4.57
C GLY A 117 -25.98 -3.19 4.91
N PRO A 118 -26.49 -2.16 5.62
CA PRO A 118 -25.81 -0.89 5.85
C PRO A 118 -24.52 -0.97 6.68
N LYS A 119 -24.09 -2.16 7.04
CA LYS A 119 -22.85 -2.42 7.76
C LYS A 119 -21.73 -2.98 6.88
N TRP A 120 -22.01 -3.25 5.61
CA TRP A 120 -21.06 -3.91 4.72
C TRP A 120 -20.88 -3.10 3.45
N ASP A 121 -19.67 -2.71 3.18
CA ASP A 121 -19.25 -2.17 1.90
C ASP A 121 -18.42 -3.21 1.16
N PHE A 122 -18.67 -3.35 -0.13
CA PHE A 122 -17.93 -4.24 -1.03
C PHE A 122 -17.40 -3.42 -2.18
N TYR A 123 -16.12 -3.58 -2.50
CA TYR A 123 -15.49 -2.82 -3.58
C TYR A 123 -14.56 -3.67 -4.44
N LEU A 124 -14.41 -3.22 -5.68
CA LEU A 124 -13.29 -3.56 -6.56
C LEU A 124 -12.37 -2.36 -6.64
N ALA A 125 -11.07 -2.59 -6.68
CA ALA A 125 -10.14 -1.49 -6.80
C ALA A 125 -8.97 -1.80 -7.72
N GLY A 126 -8.35 -0.72 -8.22
CA GLY A 126 -7.08 -0.76 -8.93
C GLY A 126 -6.11 0.26 -8.36
N SER A 127 -4.87 -0.16 -8.15
CA SER A 127 -3.78 0.70 -7.68
C SER A 127 -2.78 0.95 -8.79
N LEU A 128 -2.35 2.21 -8.89
CA LEU A 128 -1.29 2.66 -9.78
C LEU A 128 -0.30 3.51 -8.98
N GLY A 129 1.00 3.27 -9.17
CA GLY A 129 2.01 4.02 -8.45
C GLY A 129 3.43 3.67 -8.84
N PHE A 130 4.36 3.98 -7.94
CA PHE A 130 5.78 3.71 -8.09
C PHE A 130 6.32 2.98 -6.87
N VAL A 131 7.34 2.17 -7.08
CA VAL A 131 8.06 1.45 -6.03
C VAL A 131 9.38 2.12 -5.74
N ILE A 132 9.63 2.42 -4.45
CA ILE A 132 10.94 2.79 -3.95
C ILE A 132 11.56 1.53 -3.35
N HIS A 133 12.73 1.14 -3.84
CA HIS A 133 13.45 -0.03 -3.39
C HIS A 133 14.74 0.37 -2.68
N LYS A 134 15.07 -0.28 -1.54
CA LYS A 134 16.28 -0.06 -0.79
C LYS A 134 16.84 -1.36 -0.27
N THR A 135 18.10 -1.65 -0.59
CA THR A 135 18.84 -2.80 -0.06
C THR A 135 19.92 -2.32 0.91
N VAL A 136 20.02 -2.97 2.06
CA VAL A 136 21.05 -2.71 3.08
C VAL A 136 21.72 -4.02 3.42
N TRP A 137 23.01 -4.09 3.17
CA TRP A 137 23.85 -5.26 3.46
C TRP A 137 24.41 -5.19 4.89
N GLU A 138 24.74 -6.35 5.43
CA GLU A 138 25.54 -6.48 6.66
C GLU A 138 26.88 -5.73 6.50
N ASP A 139 27.31 -5.01 7.54
CA ASP A 139 28.51 -4.16 7.51
C ASP A 139 29.80 -4.95 7.22
N THR A 140 29.82 -6.24 7.58
CA THR A 140 30.95 -7.15 7.35
C THR A 140 30.97 -7.79 5.97
N TYR A 141 30.00 -7.47 5.10
CA TYR A 141 29.98 -7.96 3.72
C TYR A 141 30.80 -7.05 2.80
N TYR A 142 31.83 -7.61 2.19
CA TYR A 142 32.76 -6.90 1.29
C TYR A 142 32.67 -7.37 -0.18
N GLY A 143 31.71 -8.22 -0.52
CA GLY A 143 31.47 -8.67 -1.88
C GLY A 143 30.71 -7.65 -2.72
N ASP A 144 30.34 -8.09 -3.93
CA ASP A 144 29.51 -7.26 -4.82
C ASP A 144 28.12 -7.07 -4.21
N ARG A 145 27.72 -5.80 -4.03
CA ARG A 145 26.43 -5.40 -3.45
C ARG A 145 25.33 -5.25 -4.49
N ASN A 146 25.61 -5.57 -5.76
CA ASN A 146 24.62 -5.55 -6.80
C ASN A 146 23.71 -6.77 -6.68
N VAL A 147 22.58 -6.61 -6.03
CA VAL A 147 21.48 -7.58 -6.15
C VAL A 147 20.84 -7.36 -7.51
N SER A 148 21.00 -8.33 -8.40
CA SER A 148 20.52 -8.30 -9.81
C SER A 148 19.00 -8.39 -9.93
N THR A 149 18.25 -7.68 -9.10
CA THR A 149 16.81 -7.52 -9.22
C THR A 149 16.54 -6.04 -9.41
N ASP A 150 16.47 -5.62 -10.67
CA ASP A 150 16.00 -4.28 -11.01
C ASP A 150 14.49 -4.36 -11.21
N PRO A 151 13.71 -4.17 -10.15
CA PRO A 151 12.25 -4.31 -10.24
C PRO A 151 11.68 -3.16 -11.06
N SER A 152 10.64 -3.44 -11.83
CA SER A 152 9.88 -2.39 -12.49
C SER A 152 9.53 -1.30 -11.45
N PRO A 153 9.87 -0.03 -11.70
CA PRO A 153 9.46 1.05 -10.81
C PRO A 153 7.95 1.27 -10.80
N LEU A 154 7.24 0.71 -11.78
CA LEU A 154 5.80 0.82 -11.91
C LEU A 154 5.10 -0.20 -11.00
N PHE A 155 4.18 0.30 -10.17
CA PHE A 155 3.30 -0.48 -9.33
C PHE A 155 1.91 -0.54 -9.93
N LEU A 156 1.41 -1.74 -10.19
CA LEU A 156 0.04 -2.02 -10.60
C LEU A 156 -0.50 -3.15 -9.73
N ASP A 157 -1.70 -2.96 -9.17
CA ASP A 157 -2.35 -3.97 -8.34
C ASP A 157 -3.87 -3.93 -8.53
N LEU A 158 -4.51 -5.09 -8.51
CA LEU A 158 -5.96 -5.24 -8.57
C LEU A 158 -6.47 -5.82 -7.25
N HIS A 159 -7.58 -5.27 -6.78
CA HIS A 159 -8.10 -5.57 -5.45
C HIS A 159 -9.58 -5.93 -5.50
N ILE A 160 -9.97 -6.81 -4.59
CA ILE A 160 -11.35 -7.00 -4.15
C ILE A 160 -11.38 -6.87 -2.63
N GLY A 161 -12.25 -6.05 -2.11
CA GLY A 161 -12.28 -5.80 -0.69
C GLY A 161 -13.66 -5.62 -0.13
N THR A 162 -13.70 -5.61 1.19
CA THR A 162 -14.90 -5.35 1.98
C THR A 162 -14.54 -4.60 3.24
N GLU A 163 -15.47 -3.77 3.70
CA GLU A 163 -15.40 -3.13 5.02
C GLU A 163 -16.64 -3.49 5.82
N TYR A 164 -16.45 -3.80 7.09
CA TYR A 164 -17.51 -4.00 8.08
C TYR A 164 -17.53 -2.85 9.07
N HIS A 165 -18.60 -2.07 9.08
CA HIS A 165 -18.76 -0.92 9.96
C HIS A 165 -19.04 -1.36 11.41
N LEU A 166 -18.05 -1.17 12.28
CA LEU A 166 -18.17 -1.37 13.71
C LEU A 166 -19.00 -0.25 14.35
N SER A 167 -18.85 0.96 13.83
CA SER A 167 -19.54 2.17 14.25
C SER A 167 -19.61 3.16 13.08
N LYS A 168 -20.22 4.34 13.31
CA LYS A 168 -20.21 5.45 12.35
C LYS A 168 -18.82 6.05 12.09
N LYS A 169 -17.84 5.74 12.95
CA LYS A 169 -16.49 6.32 12.91
C LYS A 169 -15.38 5.30 12.67
N ALA A 170 -15.70 4.00 12.67
CA ALA A 170 -14.69 2.97 12.50
C ALA A 170 -15.25 1.73 11.85
N GLY A 171 -14.48 1.13 10.97
CA GLY A 171 -14.73 -0.13 10.32
C GLY A 171 -13.51 -1.06 10.33
N LEU A 172 -13.75 -2.33 10.05
CA LEU A 172 -12.73 -3.33 9.77
C LEU A 172 -12.75 -3.60 8.28
N PHE A 173 -11.63 -3.42 7.59
CA PHE A 173 -11.54 -3.76 6.18
C PHE A 173 -10.65 -4.98 5.93
N LEU A 174 -11.01 -5.73 4.90
CA LEU A 174 -10.21 -6.78 4.29
C LEU A 174 -10.07 -6.45 2.81
N ASP A 175 -8.84 -6.32 2.35
CA ASP A 175 -8.48 -6.01 0.97
C ASP A 175 -7.59 -7.14 0.43
N LEU A 176 -8.12 -7.96 -0.47
CA LEU A 176 -7.39 -9.02 -1.15
C LEU A 176 -6.92 -8.50 -2.51
N SER A 177 -5.65 -8.73 -2.83
CA SER A 177 -5.07 -8.20 -4.06
C SER A 177 -4.12 -9.17 -4.75
N THR A 178 -3.76 -8.83 -5.98
CA THR A 178 -2.74 -9.55 -6.75
C THR A 178 -1.32 -9.26 -6.27
N GLY A 179 -1.10 -8.17 -5.54
CA GLY A 179 0.20 -7.75 -5.05
C GLY A 179 0.30 -7.66 -3.52
N ILE A 180 -0.56 -6.87 -2.86
CA ILE A 180 -0.48 -6.64 -1.41
C ILE A 180 -1.85 -6.77 -0.78
N SER A 181 -2.13 -7.90 -0.16
CA SER A 181 -3.37 -8.12 0.59
C SER A 181 -3.25 -7.56 2.01
N THR A 182 -4.28 -6.86 2.49
CA THR A 182 -4.27 -6.17 3.78
C THR A 182 -5.55 -6.39 4.58
N LEU A 183 -5.41 -6.38 5.89
CA LEU A 183 -6.50 -6.35 6.87
C LEU A 183 -6.23 -5.18 7.82
N GLY A 184 -7.24 -4.38 8.15
CA GLY A 184 -7.01 -3.20 8.97
C GLY A 184 -8.25 -2.50 9.46
N LEU A 185 -8.02 -1.28 9.93
CA LEU A 185 -9.04 -0.38 10.48
C LEU A 185 -9.23 0.81 9.53
N GLY A 186 -10.49 1.09 9.18
CA GLY A 186 -10.94 2.33 8.58
C GLY A 186 -11.42 3.29 9.66
N LEU A 187 -10.91 4.52 9.65
CA LEU A 187 -11.32 5.60 10.54
C LEU A 187 -12.05 6.66 9.72
N HIS A 188 -13.37 6.75 9.88
CA HIS A 188 -14.23 7.71 9.17
C HIS A 188 -14.17 9.07 9.86
N LEU A 189 -13.80 10.14 9.11
CA LEU A 189 -13.51 11.49 9.59
C LEU A 189 -14.65 12.48 9.32
#